data_ac6c1d1b6bfb4ce1ccfc275d3573a17d
#
_entry.id   ac6c1d1b6bfb4ce1ccfc275d3573a17d
#
_cell.length_a   1.000
_cell.length_b   1.000
_cell.length_c   1.000
_cell.angle_alpha   90.00
_cell.angle_beta   90.00
_cell.angle_gamma   90.00
#
_symmetry.space_group_name_H-M   'P 1'
#
loop_
_entity.id
_entity.type
_entity.pdbx_description
1 polymer ?
#
loop_
_entity_poly.entity_id
_entity_poly.type
_entity_poly.pdbx_seq_one_letter_code
_entity_poly.pdbx_strand_id
1 'polypeptide(L)'
;MRIFDEPTETKMPDKIPLARDEVRNYDILVTRPIFVKNILDEVGTGLHSRLQKIILKTGDEWQRRLTVVQANITNLNMHDRYEDFKTVSDIVVSYAEKMGSTPIKCRTSDCWGVLYKKNDFAVAHAHWPNIWSWGYYVKVPQGSSPLVFPEGKEGNYYVFPQVGDLVIFPAWIKHEVPPANVDEDRMLVGGNIERIPHKDLPLPSTEEIKNVVAPSTNLVK
;
A
#
# COMPACT_ATOMS: atom_id res chain seq x y z
N MET A 1 13.65 44.82 -0.92
CA MET A 1 14.09 43.56 -1.49
C MET A 1 12.85 42.78 -1.84
N ARG A 2 12.53 42.59 -3.13
CA ARG A 2 11.33 41.85 -3.57
C ARG A 2 11.53 40.40 -3.26
N ILE A 3 10.64 39.80 -2.50
CA ILE A 3 10.72 38.39 -2.04
C ILE A 3 10.23 37.43 -3.15
N PHE A 4 9.58 37.97 -4.16
CA PHE A 4 9.24 37.23 -5.38
C PHE A 4 9.59 38.15 -6.55
N ASP A 5 10.62 37.77 -7.29
CA ASP A 5 10.70 38.24 -8.67
C ASP A 5 9.42 37.79 -9.35
N GLU A 6 8.80 38.68 -10.11
CA GLU A 6 7.71 38.29 -11.00
C GLU A 6 8.15 37.01 -11.71
N PRO A 7 7.26 35.99 -11.82
CA PRO A 7 7.61 34.79 -12.55
C PRO A 7 8.08 35.31 -13.92
N THR A 8 9.40 35.29 -14.16
CA THR A 8 9.93 35.43 -15.49
C THR A 8 9.06 34.50 -16.32
N GLU A 9 8.31 35.05 -17.28
CA GLU A 9 7.63 34.22 -18.27
C GLU A 9 8.63 33.17 -18.69
N THR A 10 8.45 31.97 -18.17
CA THR A 10 9.17 30.81 -18.65
C THR A 10 8.64 30.69 -20.06
N LYS A 11 9.32 31.33 -21.01
CA LYS A 11 9.08 31.05 -22.42
C LYS A 11 9.06 29.54 -22.50
N MET A 12 7.87 29.04 -22.71
CA MET A 12 7.73 27.63 -23.08
C MET A 12 8.75 27.43 -24.20
N PRO A 13 9.70 26.51 -24.05
CA PRO A 13 10.69 26.31 -25.10
C PRO A 13 9.91 26.15 -26.38
N ASP A 14 10.28 27.02 -27.38
CA ASP A 14 9.60 27.04 -28.66
C ASP A 14 9.39 25.59 -29.12
N LYS A 15 8.16 25.15 -29.01
CA LYS A 15 7.66 23.85 -29.43
C LYS A 15 8.80 22.89 -29.79
N ILE A 16 9.15 22.03 -28.85
CA ILE A 16 9.83 20.82 -29.24
C ILE A 16 8.75 19.98 -29.92
N PRO A 17 8.63 20.01 -31.26
CA PRO A 17 7.68 19.14 -31.92
C PRO A 17 8.14 17.75 -31.62
N LEU A 18 7.32 16.97 -30.92
CA LEU A 18 7.43 15.52 -30.98
C LEU A 18 7.24 15.17 -32.46
N ALA A 19 8.34 14.95 -33.18
CA ALA A 19 8.26 14.28 -34.45
C ALA A 19 7.52 12.98 -34.22
N ARG A 20 6.50 12.67 -35.01
CA ARG A 20 5.60 11.52 -34.78
C ARG A 20 6.32 10.18 -34.65
N ASP A 21 7.56 10.10 -35.08
CA ASP A 21 8.39 8.89 -35.11
C ASP A 21 9.63 8.99 -34.18
N GLU A 22 9.70 10.00 -33.31
CA GLU A 22 10.83 10.18 -32.40
C GLU A 22 10.48 9.64 -31.00
N VAL A 23 11.16 8.56 -30.59
CA VAL A 23 11.11 8.06 -29.21
C VAL A 23 12.16 8.80 -28.40
N ARG A 24 11.72 9.60 -27.43
CA ARG A 24 12.61 10.28 -26.48
C ARG A 24 12.63 9.52 -25.18
N ASN A 25 13.80 9.14 -24.75
CA ASN A 25 14.02 8.57 -23.41
C ASN A 25 14.27 9.71 -22.43
N TYR A 26 13.46 9.76 -21.38
CA TYR A 26 13.65 10.67 -20.24
C TYR A 26 14.09 9.84 -19.05
N ASP A 27 15.19 10.23 -18.42
CA ASP A 27 15.58 9.71 -17.13
C ASP A 27 14.76 10.40 -16.04
N ILE A 28 13.71 9.73 -15.58
CA ILE A 28 12.88 10.21 -14.48
C ILE A 28 13.31 9.47 -13.21
N LEU A 29 13.77 10.22 -12.21
CA LEU A 29 14.00 9.66 -10.89
C LEU A 29 12.66 9.42 -10.20
N VAL A 30 12.27 8.16 -10.06
CA VAL A 30 11.06 7.75 -9.35
C VAL A 30 11.45 7.16 -8.00
N THR A 31 11.03 7.80 -6.92
CA THR A 31 11.13 7.22 -5.58
C THR A 31 10.02 6.18 -5.38
N ARG A 32 10.39 5.01 -4.86
CA ARG A 32 9.49 3.89 -4.58
C ARG A 32 9.50 3.62 -3.07
N PRO A 33 8.73 4.36 -2.27
CA PRO A 33 8.73 4.18 -0.84
C PRO A 33 8.11 2.84 -0.47
N ILE A 34 8.86 2.01 0.24
CA ILE A 34 8.38 0.78 0.86
C ILE A 34 8.48 1.00 2.36
N PHE A 35 7.34 1.02 3.03
CA PHE A 35 7.24 1.17 4.46
C PHE A 35 7.16 -0.21 5.11
N VAL A 36 8.00 -0.46 6.11
CA VAL A 36 8.00 -1.69 6.90
C VAL A 36 8.02 -1.34 8.36
N LYS A 37 7.06 -1.83 9.12
CA LYS A 37 6.97 -1.61 10.57
C LYS A 37 6.31 -2.80 11.25
N ASN A 38 6.85 -3.27 12.37
CA ASN A 38 6.14 -4.22 13.21
C ASN A 38 5.05 -3.48 14.01
N ILE A 39 3.80 -3.91 13.85
CA ILE A 39 2.62 -3.32 14.51
C ILE A 39 1.89 -4.33 15.40
N LEU A 40 2.54 -5.42 15.79
CA LEU A 40 1.92 -6.47 16.58
C LEU A 40 1.34 -5.94 17.90
N ASP A 41 2.05 -5.02 18.56
CA ASP A 41 1.59 -4.41 19.81
C ASP A 41 0.37 -3.51 19.59
N GLU A 42 0.29 -2.81 18.45
CA GLU A 42 -0.84 -1.95 18.09
C GLU A 42 -2.09 -2.78 17.75
N VAL A 43 -1.91 -3.90 17.03
CA VAL A 43 -2.96 -4.85 16.69
C VAL A 43 -3.40 -5.63 17.94
N GLY A 44 -2.46 -5.97 18.80
CA GLY A 44 -2.67 -6.80 19.98
C GLY A 44 -2.72 -8.31 19.68
N THR A 45 -2.13 -9.09 20.54
CA THR A 45 -1.96 -10.55 20.35
C THR A 45 -3.29 -11.29 20.26
N GLY A 46 -4.34 -10.82 20.95
CA GLY A 46 -5.67 -11.41 20.90
C GLY A 46 -6.32 -11.29 19.51
N LEU A 47 -6.30 -10.10 18.91
CA LEU A 47 -6.81 -9.84 17.56
C LEU A 47 -5.98 -10.60 16.54
N HIS A 48 -4.65 -10.54 16.65
CA HIS A 48 -3.72 -11.28 15.80
C HIS A 48 -4.05 -12.78 15.76
N SER A 49 -4.29 -13.41 16.92
CA SER A 49 -4.66 -14.83 17.00
C SER A 49 -6.03 -15.13 16.37
N ARG A 50 -6.99 -14.20 16.45
CA ARG A 50 -8.30 -14.38 15.80
C ARG A 50 -8.20 -14.27 14.29
N LEU A 51 -7.40 -13.33 13.75
CA LEU A 51 -7.11 -13.25 12.32
C LEU A 51 -6.58 -14.57 11.77
N GLN A 52 -5.60 -15.17 12.48
CA GLN A 52 -5.06 -16.46 12.09
C GLN A 52 -6.16 -17.54 11.97
N LYS A 53 -7.05 -17.62 12.96
CA LYS A 53 -8.15 -18.59 12.95
C LYS A 53 -9.14 -18.34 11.81
N ILE A 54 -9.46 -17.07 11.53
CA ILE A 54 -10.36 -16.70 10.45
C ILE A 54 -9.75 -17.06 9.09
N ILE A 55 -8.46 -16.74 8.87
CA ILE A 55 -7.76 -17.06 7.62
C ILE A 55 -7.71 -18.56 7.39
N LEU A 56 -7.36 -19.34 8.42
CA LEU A 56 -7.35 -20.80 8.33
C LEU A 56 -8.71 -21.34 7.92
N LYS A 57 -9.75 -20.95 8.63
CA LYS A 57 -11.11 -21.43 8.37
C LYS A 57 -11.59 -21.02 6.97
N THR A 58 -11.52 -19.73 6.65
CA THR A 58 -12.08 -19.20 5.40
C THR A 58 -11.18 -19.46 4.20
N GLY A 59 -9.86 -19.52 4.37
CA GLY A 59 -8.91 -19.86 3.33
C GLY A 59 -9.06 -21.30 2.84
N ASP A 60 -9.32 -22.23 3.74
CA ASP A 60 -9.59 -23.64 3.38
C ASP A 60 -10.98 -23.84 2.77
N GLU A 61 -12.01 -23.14 3.25
CA GLU A 61 -13.37 -23.20 2.70
C GLU A 61 -13.45 -22.67 1.26
N TRP A 62 -12.72 -21.59 0.96
CA TRP A 62 -12.83 -20.93 -0.34
C TRP A 62 -11.87 -21.49 -1.39
N GLN A 63 -10.71 -22.00 -1.00
CA GLN A 63 -9.65 -22.55 -1.88
C GLN A 63 -9.50 -21.77 -3.20
N ARG A 64 -9.70 -20.46 -3.11
CA ARG A 64 -9.77 -19.60 -4.28
C ARG A 64 -8.35 -19.23 -4.73
N ARG A 65 -7.94 -19.79 -5.86
CA ARG A 65 -6.70 -19.42 -6.54
C ARG A 65 -7.02 -18.44 -7.67
N LEU A 66 -6.48 -17.25 -7.56
CA LEU A 66 -6.56 -16.26 -8.64
C LEU A 66 -5.42 -16.50 -9.64
N THR A 67 -5.56 -15.95 -10.86
CA THR A 67 -4.56 -16.13 -11.92
C THR A 67 -3.17 -15.64 -11.53
N VAL A 68 -3.07 -14.60 -10.70
CA VAL A 68 -1.80 -14.02 -10.25
C VAL A 68 -1.35 -14.55 -8.88
N VAL A 69 -2.27 -14.94 -8.01
CA VAL A 69 -1.98 -15.51 -6.69
C VAL A 69 -2.35 -16.98 -6.70
N GLN A 70 -1.34 -17.85 -6.66
CA GLN A 70 -1.46 -19.30 -6.63
C GLN A 70 -1.40 -19.78 -5.16
N ALA A 71 -2.34 -19.30 -4.35
CA ALA A 71 -2.51 -19.61 -2.94
C ALA A 71 -4.01 -19.58 -2.59
N ASN A 72 -4.37 -20.05 -1.41
CA ASN A 72 -5.75 -19.93 -0.93
C ASN A 72 -5.97 -18.49 -0.45
N ILE A 73 -7.01 -17.85 -0.96
CA ILE A 73 -7.40 -16.51 -0.52
C ILE A 73 -8.87 -16.47 -0.11
N THR A 74 -9.18 -15.63 0.86
CA THR A 74 -10.55 -15.37 1.29
C THR A 74 -11.27 -14.45 0.30
N ASN A 75 -12.48 -14.00 0.62
CA ASN A 75 -13.11 -12.91 -0.11
C ASN A 75 -12.29 -11.62 0.00
N LEU A 76 -12.44 -10.72 -0.99
CA LEU A 76 -11.70 -9.45 -1.05
C LEU A 76 -12.30 -8.36 -0.14
N ASN A 77 -13.45 -8.60 0.47
CA ASN A 77 -14.14 -7.66 1.36
C ASN A 77 -14.22 -8.16 2.81
N MET A 78 -13.14 -8.74 3.31
CA MET A 78 -13.11 -9.27 4.68
C MET A 78 -13.28 -8.17 5.74
N HIS A 79 -12.85 -6.95 5.46
CA HIS A 79 -13.03 -5.78 6.34
C HIS A 79 -14.52 -5.38 6.54
N ASP A 80 -15.41 -5.76 5.62
CA ASP A 80 -16.85 -5.56 5.77
C ASP A 80 -17.52 -6.71 6.56
N ARG A 81 -16.86 -7.85 6.66
CA ARG A 81 -17.41 -9.08 7.23
C ARG A 81 -16.91 -9.40 8.63
N TYR A 82 -15.70 -8.97 8.95
CA TYR A 82 -15.02 -9.29 10.20
C TYR A 82 -14.40 -8.04 10.81
N GLU A 83 -14.82 -7.72 12.03
CA GLU A 83 -14.33 -6.55 12.76
C GLU A 83 -12.79 -6.59 12.96
N ASP A 84 -12.22 -7.79 13.12
CA ASP A 84 -10.77 -7.94 13.26
C ASP A 84 -10.01 -7.51 11.99
N PHE A 85 -10.56 -7.80 10.80
CA PHE A 85 -9.99 -7.33 9.52
C PHE A 85 -10.18 -5.82 9.35
N LYS A 86 -11.36 -5.32 9.75
CA LYS A 86 -11.63 -3.88 9.73
C LYS A 86 -10.65 -3.12 10.62
N THR A 87 -10.45 -3.59 11.85
CA THR A 87 -9.53 -2.94 12.79
C THR A 87 -8.11 -2.86 12.24
N VAL A 88 -7.58 -3.94 11.65
CA VAL A 88 -6.24 -3.90 11.01
C VAL A 88 -6.24 -2.93 9.84
N SER A 89 -7.25 -2.96 8.98
CA SER A 89 -7.30 -2.07 7.82
C SER A 89 -7.40 -0.59 8.23
N ASP A 90 -8.13 -0.26 9.29
CA ASP A 90 -8.22 1.10 9.84
C ASP A 90 -6.85 1.59 10.37
N ILE A 91 -6.10 0.73 11.06
CA ILE A 91 -4.72 1.01 11.47
C ILE A 91 -3.86 1.31 10.24
N VAL A 92 -3.93 0.47 9.21
CA VAL A 92 -3.15 0.64 7.98
C VAL A 92 -3.51 1.93 7.26
N VAL A 93 -4.80 2.28 7.15
CA VAL A 93 -5.26 3.55 6.56
C VAL A 93 -4.64 4.74 7.32
N SER A 94 -4.59 4.68 8.65
CA SER A 94 -3.98 5.74 9.46
C SER A 94 -2.49 5.96 9.16
N TYR A 95 -1.76 4.91 8.80
CA TYR A 95 -0.38 5.01 8.33
C TYR A 95 -0.31 5.57 6.91
N ALA A 96 -1.13 5.05 6.01
CA ALA A 96 -1.14 5.44 4.60
C ALA A 96 -1.45 6.94 4.41
N GLU A 97 -2.36 7.50 5.20
CA GLU A 97 -2.70 8.93 5.18
C GLU A 97 -1.50 9.82 5.54
N LYS A 98 -0.51 9.30 6.25
CA LYS A 98 0.68 10.02 6.70
C LYS A 98 1.92 9.81 5.82
N MET A 99 1.86 8.87 4.87
CA MET A 99 3.03 8.50 4.07
C MET A 99 3.35 9.46 2.93
N GLY A 100 2.40 10.26 2.48
CA GLY A 100 2.61 11.25 1.41
C GLY A 100 3.16 12.57 1.94
N SER A 101 3.73 13.38 1.04
CA SER A 101 4.13 14.76 1.33
C SER A 101 2.92 15.67 1.64
N THR A 102 1.75 15.30 1.16
CA THR A 102 0.48 15.96 1.42
C THR A 102 -0.49 14.94 2.00
N PRO A 103 -1.09 15.20 3.17
CA PRO A 103 -2.11 14.30 3.72
C PRO A 103 -3.27 14.14 2.74
N ILE A 104 -3.63 12.90 2.47
CA ILE A 104 -4.78 12.54 1.64
C ILE A 104 -5.71 11.65 2.44
N LYS A 105 -7.01 11.90 2.32
CA LYS A 105 -8.00 11.02 2.92
C LYS A 105 -8.15 9.75 2.11
N CYS A 106 -8.07 8.63 2.81
CA CYS A 106 -8.05 7.30 2.23
C CYS A 106 -9.11 6.40 2.86
N ARG A 107 -9.42 5.34 2.15
CA ARG A 107 -10.19 4.21 2.67
C ARG A 107 -9.68 2.90 2.10
N THR A 108 -9.97 1.81 2.76
CA THR A 108 -9.74 0.47 2.23
C THR A 108 -10.69 0.21 1.07
N SER A 109 -10.15 -0.20 -0.08
CA SER A 109 -10.95 -0.67 -1.22
C SER A 109 -11.17 -2.18 -1.16
N ASP A 110 -10.11 -2.92 -0.82
CA ASP A 110 -10.12 -4.37 -0.70
C ASP A 110 -9.30 -4.80 0.52
N CYS A 111 -9.74 -5.90 1.18
CA CYS A 111 -8.99 -6.52 2.26
C CYS A 111 -9.31 -8.02 2.30
N TRP A 112 -8.28 -8.84 2.33
CA TRP A 112 -8.41 -10.30 2.26
C TRP A 112 -7.34 -11.00 3.09
N GLY A 113 -7.60 -12.25 3.47
CA GLY A 113 -6.59 -13.15 4.04
C GLY A 113 -5.96 -14.02 2.95
N VAL A 114 -4.69 -14.33 3.10
CA VAL A 114 -3.97 -15.27 2.23
C VAL A 114 -3.35 -16.38 3.06
N LEU A 115 -3.54 -17.60 2.60
CA LEU A 115 -2.94 -18.81 3.14
C LEU A 115 -2.05 -19.44 2.07
N TYR A 116 -0.74 -19.28 2.23
CA TYR A 116 0.25 -19.95 1.39
C TYR A 116 0.61 -21.29 2.01
N LYS A 117 0.41 -22.34 1.25
CA LYS A 117 0.91 -23.70 1.53
C LYS A 117 2.26 -23.90 0.83
N LYS A 118 2.87 -25.06 1.04
CA LYS A 118 4.13 -25.45 0.40
C LYS A 118 4.07 -25.24 -1.12
N ASN A 119 5.07 -24.53 -1.65
CA ASN A 119 5.22 -24.18 -3.06
C ASN A 119 4.13 -23.25 -3.63
N ASP A 120 3.25 -22.71 -2.81
CA ASP A 120 2.36 -21.66 -3.24
C ASP A 120 3.16 -20.35 -3.51
N PHE A 121 2.69 -19.57 -4.48
CA PHE A 121 3.40 -18.37 -4.95
C PHE A 121 2.44 -17.30 -5.46
N ALA A 122 2.96 -16.11 -5.73
CA ALA A 122 2.28 -15.08 -6.50
C ALA A 122 3.22 -14.57 -7.58
N VAL A 123 2.74 -14.51 -8.83
CA VAL A 123 3.51 -13.94 -9.93
C VAL A 123 3.56 -12.41 -9.84
N ALA A 124 4.53 -11.80 -10.50
CA ALA A 124 4.69 -10.35 -10.50
C ALA A 124 3.44 -9.64 -11.01
N HIS A 125 2.82 -8.82 -10.15
CA HIS A 125 1.60 -8.08 -10.44
C HIS A 125 1.55 -6.76 -9.67
N ALA A 126 0.61 -5.88 -10.03
CA ALA A 126 0.37 -4.61 -9.39
C ALA A 126 -1.14 -4.42 -9.16
N HIS A 127 -1.52 -3.44 -8.33
CA HIS A 127 -2.90 -3.20 -7.92
C HIS A 127 -3.44 -1.84 -8.41
N TRP A 128 -2.97 -1.36 -9.55
CA TRP A 128 -3.55 -0.16 -10.15
C TRP A 128 -5.07 -0.32 -10.37
N PRO A 129 -5.92 0.69 -10.09
CA PRO A 129 -5.62 2.10 -9.84
C PRO A 129 -5.56 2.51 -8.36
N ASN A 130 -5.47 1.57 -7.42
CA ASN A 130 -5.30 1.90 -6.01
C ASN A 130 -4.02 2.74 -5.77
N ILE A 131 -3.96 3.47 -4.67
CA ILE A 131 -2.79 4.30 -4.35
C ILE A 131 -1.75 3.54 -3.54
N TRP A 132 -2.20 2.72 -2.58
CA TRP A 132 -1.34 1.88 -1.75
C TRP A 132 -1.83 0.45 -1.76
N SER A 133 -0.89 -0.48 -1.68
CA SER A 133 -1.11 -1.89 -1.33
C SER A 133 -0.36 -2.21 -0.06
N TRP A 134 -0.83 -3.20 0.68
CA TRP A 134 -0.23 -3.55 1.95
C TRP A 134 -0.39 -5.03 2.28
N GLY A 135 0.48 -5.50 3.21
CA GLY A 135 0.38 -6.82 3.81
C GLY A 135 0.74 -6.76 5.28
N TYR A 136 -0.12 -7.31 6.14
CA TYR A 136 0.13 -7.55 7.55
C TYR A 136 0.39 -9.04 7.79
N TYR A 137 1.56 -9.39 8.31
CA TYR A 137 2.03 -10.78 8.38
C TYR A 137 1.61 -11.46 9.68
N VAL A 138 0.71 -12.44 9.55
CA VAL A 138 0.08 -13.14 10.68
C VAL A 138 0.86 -14.38 11.09
N LYS A 139 1.40 -15.12 10.13
CA LYS A 139 2.27 -16.29 10.39
C LYS A 139 3.37 -16.34 9.32
N VAL A 140 4.62 -16.41 9.76
CA VAL A 140 5.80 -16.45 8.89
C VAL A 140 6.74 -17.56 9.40
N PRO A 141 6.60 -18.78 8.90
CA PRO A 141 7.52 -19.86 9.23
C PRO A 141 8.95 -19.57 8.77
N GLN A 142 9.91 -20.17 9.42
CA GLN A 142 11.31 -20.09 9.00
C GLN A 142 11.48 -20.64 7.57
N GLY A 143 12.20 -19.91 6.73
CA GLY A 143 12.38 -20.27 5.31
C GLY A 143 11.24 -19.82 4.40
N SER A 144 10.24 -19.08 4.90
CA SER A 144 9.21 -18.47 4.07
C SER A 144 9.80 -17.54 3.03
N SER A 145 9.16 -17.46 1.86
CA SER A 145 9.56 -16.55 0.78
C SER A 145 9.49 -15.09 1.19
N PRO A 146 10.41 -14.25 0.71
CA PRO A 146 10.30 -12.80 0.83
C PRO A 146 9.14 -12.27 -0.01
N LEU A 147 8.74 -11.04 0.26
CA LEU A 147 8.04 -10.19 -0.70
C LEU A 147 9.09 -9.56 -1.61
N VAL A 148 8.98 -9.79 -2.91
CA VAL A 148 9.95 -9.33 -3.90
C VAL A 148 9.34 -8.23 -4.75
N PHE A 149 10.10 -7.17 -4.95
CA PHE A 149 9.80 -6.11 -5.90
C PHE A 149 10.73 -6.26 -7.09
N PRO A 150 10.28 -6.94 -8.18
CA PRO A 150 11.11 -7.19 -9.34
C PRO A 150 11.21 -5.91 -10.14
N GLU A 151 12.31 -5.20 -10.03
CA GLU A 151 12.46 -4.03 -10.86
C GLU A 151 13.85 -3.42 -10.96
N GLY A 152 14.06 -2.90 -12.16
CA GLY A 152 15.01 -1.89 -12.51
C GLY A 152 16.40 -2.38 -12.88
N LYS A 153 17.20 -1.42 -13.24
CA LYS A 153 18.61 -1.59 -13.68
C LYS A 153 19.50 -2.19 -12.57
N GLU A 154 19.08 -2.10 -11.31
CA GLU A 154 19.88 -2.46 -10.14
C GLU A 154 19.50 -3.82 -9.52
N GLY A 155 18.46 -4.49 -10.05
CA GLY A 155 17.99 -5.78 -9.55
C GLY A 155 16.72 -5.73 -8.72
N ASN A 156 16.44 -6.81 -8.01
CA ASN A 156 15.23 -6.96 -7.19
C ASN A 156 15.46 -6.43 -5.77
N TYR A 157 14.41 -5.85 -5.19
CA TYR A 157 14.37 -5.53 -3.77
C TYR A 157 13.59 -6.61 -3.02
N TYR A 158 14.07 -6.98 -1.83
CA TYR A 158 13.51 -8.06 -1.03
C TYR A 158 13.12 -7.53 0.35
N VAL A 159 11.89 -7.83 0.76
CA VAL A 159 11.45 -7.67 2.14
C VAL A 159 11.30 -9.08 2.73
N PHE A 160 12.01 -9.37 3.82
CA PHE A 160 11.88 -10.60 4.59
C PHE A 160 11.00 -10.32 5.82
N PRO A 161 9.69 -10.48 5.72
CA PRO A 161 8.78 -10.08 6.78
C PRO A 161 8.89 -11.02 7.98
N GLN A 162 8.61 -10.47 9.15
CA GLN A 162 8.42 -11.17 10.40
C GLN A 162 6.96 -11.15 10.82
N VAL A 163 6.59 -11.99 11.81
CA VAL A 163 5.25 -11.96 12.40
C VAL A 163 4.97 -10.57 12.99
N GLY A 164 3.83 -10.00 12.67
CA GLY A 164 3.43 -8.65 13.09
C GLY A 164 3.90 -7.52 12.18
N ASP A 165 4.71 -7.81 11.16
CA ASP A 165 5.14 -6.77 10.23
C ASP A 165 3.98 -6.32 9.33
N LEU A 166 3.89 -5.01 9.16
CA LEU A 166 3.11 -4.32 8.16
C LEU A 166 4.06 -3.81 7.09
N VAL A 167 3.78 -4.16 5.84
CA VAL A 167 4.47 -3.63 4.66
C VAL A 167 3.47 -2.83 3.85
N ILE A 168 3.75 -1.55 3.57
CA ILE A 168 2.93 -0.69 2.69
C ILE A 168 3.80 -0.20 1.54
N PHE A 169 3.27 -0.23 0.34
CA PHE A 169 3.96 0.19 -0.88
C PHE A 169 2.98 0.76 -1.90
N PRO A 170 3.43 1.63 -2.83
CA PRO A 170 2.58 2.14 -3.89
C PRO A 170 1.95 1.02 -4.71
N ALA A 171 0.64 1.07 -4.92
CA ALA A 171 -0.11 -0.01 -5.58
C ALA A 171 0.29 -0.25 -7.04
N TRP A 172 0.96 0.72 -7.68
CA TRP A 172 1.47 0.59 -9.04
C TRP A 172 2.80 -0.18 -9.14
N ILE A 173 3.51 -0.42 -8.00
CA ILE A 173 4.75 -1.19 -7.99
C ILE A 173 4.43 -2.67 -8.14
N LYS A 174 5.08 -3.32 -9.10
CA LYS A 174 5.01 -4.77 -9.22
C LYS A 174 5.65 -5.44 -8.03
N HIS A 175 5.02 -6.50 -7.56
CA HIS A 175 5.53 -7.34 -6.48
C HIS A 175 5.14 -8.80 -6.73
N GLU A 176 5.91 -9.70 -6.15
CA GLU A 176 5.73 -11.14 -6.27
C GLU A 176 6.10 -11.86 -4.98
N VAL A 177 5.68 -13.09 -4.87
CA VAL A 177 6.07 -14.00 -3.79
C VAL A 177 6.57 -15.29 -4.46
N PRO A 178 7.87 -15.56 -4.46
CA PRO A 178 8.41 -16.82 -4.98
C PRO A 178 7.88 -18.04 -4.21
N PRO A 179 7.86 -19.23 -4.81
CA PRO A 179 7.48 -20.45 -4.08
C PRO A 179 8.52 -20.76 -2.99
N ALA A 180 8.05 -21.27 -1.85
CA ALA A 180 8.90 -21.74 -0.76
C ALA A 180 8.63 -23.21 -0.46
N ASN A 181 9.70 -23.99 -0.26
CA ASN A 181 9.61 -25.38 0.13
C ASN A 181 9.54 -25.50 1.66
N VAL A 182 8.45 -24.98 2.25
CA VAL A 182 8.19 -25.00 3.69
C VAL A 182 6.87 -25.71 3.93
N ASP A 183 6.86 -26.68 4.84
CA ASP A 183 5.66 -27.49 5.12
C ASP A 183 4.63 -26.74 5.96
N GLU A 184 5.07 -25.75 6.73
CA GLU A 184 4.18 -24.93 7.53
C GLU A 184 3.51 -23.82 6.70
N ASP A 185 2.24 -23.57 6.98
CA ASP A 185 1.47 -22.50 6.33
C ASP A 185 1.98 -21.11 6.70
N ARG A 186 2.13 -20.24 5.70
CA ARG A 186 2.36 -18.79 5.85
C ARG A 186 1.04 -18.05 5.68
N MET A 187 0.77 -17.07 6.54
CA MET A 187 -0.49 -16.32 6.53
C MET A 187 -0.25 -14.83 6.60
N LEU A 188 -1.04 -14.08 5.84
CA LEU A 188 -1.08 -12.62 5.93
C LEU A 188 -2.50 -12.09 5.66
N VAL A 189 -2.75 -10.88 6.11
CA VAL A 189 -3.85 -10.04 5.66
C VAL A 189 -3.29 -9.08 4.63
N GLY A 190 -3.84 -9.08 3.43
CA GLY A 190 -3.50 -8.14 2.37
C GLY A 190 -4.64 -7.18 2.08
N GLY A 191 -4.33 -6.07 1.45
CA GLY A 191 -5.36 -5.13 1.04
C GLY A 191 -4.84 -4.01 0.16
N ASN A 192 -5.80 -3.24 -0.33
CA ASN A 192 -5.58 -2.07 -1.15
C ASN A 192 -6.25 -0.85 -0.52
N ILE A 193 -5.69 0.32 -0.79
CA ILE A 193 -6.18 1.59 -0.31
C ILE A 193 -6.41 2.50 -1.51
N GLU A 194 -7.57 3.10 -1.55
CA GLU A 194 -7.94 4.11 -2.54
C GLU A 194 -8.08 5.49 -1.90
N ARG A 195 -7.95 6.51 -2.72
CA ARG A 195 -8.23 7.89 -2.30
C ARG A 195 -9.74 8.10 -2.21
N ILE A 196 -10.20 8.74 -1.13
CA ILE A 196 -11.57 9.23 -1.07
C ILE A 196 -11.69 10.42 -2.04
N PRO A 197 -12.60 10.35 -3.05
CA PRO A 197 -12.82 11.46 -3.96
C PRO A 197 -13.24 12.73 -3.19
N HIS A 198 -12.78 13.90 -3.61
CA HIS A 198 -13.07 15.16 -2.91
C HIS A 198 -14.57 15.43 -2.74
N LYS A 199 -15.39 14.99 -3.69
CA LYS A 199 -16.87 15.09 -3.63
C LYS A 199 -17.49 14.26 -2.50
N ASP A 200 -16.79 13.22 -2.03
CA ASP A 200 -17.26 12.29 -1.00
C ASP A 200 -16.68 12.63 0.38
N LEU A 201 -15.84 13.67 0.46
CA LEU A 201 -15.34 14.18 1.73
C LEU A 201 -16.42 15.02 2.42
N PRO A 202 -16.53 14.94 3.75
CA PRO A 202 -17.39 15.86 4.48
C PRO A 202 -16.92 17.30 4.21
N LEU A 203 -17.86 18.20 4.08
CA LEU A 203 -17.52 19.62 3.99
C LEU A 203 -16.75 20.02 5.24
N PRO A 204 -15.65 20.80 5.09
CA PRO A 204 -14.89 21.24 6.24
C PRO A 204 -15.79 22.06 7.20
N SER A 205 -15.62 21.84 8.48
CA SER A 205 -16.34 22.59 9.50
C SER A 205 -15.98 24.08 9.41
N THR A 206 -16.87 24.93 9.93
CA THR A 206 -16.62 26.39 9.96
C THR A 206 -15.31 26.73 10.71
N GLU A 207 -14.91 25.88 11.66
CA GLU A 207 -13.69 26.05 12.45
C GLU A 207 -12.43 25.68 11.66
N GLU A 208 -12.49 24.62 10.87
CA GLU A 208 -11.42 24.23 9.94
C GLU A 208 -11.19 25.30 8.86
N ILE A 209 -12.27 25.87 8.31
CA ILE A 209 -12.19 26.97 7.33
C ILE A 209 -11.52 28.20 7.95
N LYS A 210 -11.85 28.56 9.18
CA LYS A 210 -11.22 29.70 9.87
C LYS A 210 -9.72 29.51 10.09
N ASN A 211 -9.29 28.29 10.40
CA ASN A 211 -7.88 27.98 10.63
C ASN A 211 -7.03 28.00 9.33
N VAL A 212 -7.64 27.75 8.18
CA VAL A 212 -6.95 27.83 6.86
C VAL A 212 -6.87 29.28 6.37
N VAL A 213 -7.86 30.12 6.71
CA VAL A 213 -7.96 31.51 6.25
C VAL A 213 -7.23 32.49 7.18
N ALA A 214 -6.81 32.06 8.38
CA ALA A 214 -6.05 32.92 9.28
C ALA A 214 -4.67 33.19 8.64
N PRO A 215 -4.34 34.46 8.30
CA PRO A 215 -3.01 34.76 7.78
C PRO A 215 -1.99 34.45 8.86
N SER A 216 -0.94 33.73 8.51
CA SER A 216 0.25 33.54 9.35
C SER A 216 0.90 34.90 9.61
N THR A 217 0.41 35.61 10.63
CA THR A 217 1.04 36.84 11.15
C THR A 217 2.26 36.48 12.00
N ASN A 218 3.26 35.88 11.38
CA ASN A 218 4.60 35.80 11.94
C ASN A 218 5.59 36.34 10.89
N LEU A 219 5.44 37.57 10.53
CA LEU A 219 6.56 38.37 10.00
C LEU A 219 7.42 38.76 11.20
N VAL A 220 8.53 38.05 11.33
CA VAL A 220 9.63 38.31 12.25
C VAL A 220 10.07 39.77 12.07
N LYS A 221 10.13 40.48 13.20
CA LYS A 221 10.83 41.77 13.31
C LYS A 221 12.32 41.58 13.20
#